data_cfb831077bb764d30057eacba11edee9
#
_entry.id   cfb831077bb764d30057eacba11edee9
#
_cell.length_a   1.000
_cell.length_b   1.000
_cell.length_c   1.000
_cell.angle_alpha   90.00
_cell.angle_beta   90.00
_cell.angle_gamma   90.00
#
_symmetry.space_group_name_H-M   'P 1'
#
loop_
_entity.id
_entity.type
_entity.pdbx_description
1 polymer ?
#
loop_
_entity_poly.entity_id
_entity_poly.type
_entity_poly.pdbx_seq_one_letter_code
_entity_poly.pdbx_strand_id
1 'polypeptide(L)'
;MAKMPGRKFRIAPCRALAYLNPSFSEAALQSIADQKTSNPLHHTVMKSLSFRQPRGFTLVELLVVIAIVAVLATAGFGAANAAIQRARKTTSLAVATALESAVNNFQNDYGTYPIPSAGNTAGSGDATTVLRTDRDVEFLEILLGMNTTENPRGIRYLNVKEGEARKNGIIYVGNMSNVQGLFDPWGGAYFVAMNLNMDDKVEVSPTAVGGQQSKRILNGRNVAVWSNGADGVNGGGKPTDDVKTWR
;
A
#
# COMPACT_ATOMS: atom_id res chain seq x y z
N MET A 1 -40.38 -28.04 -22.20
CA MET A 1 -39.90 -27.84 -23.58
C MET A 1 -40.15 -26.40 -23.97
N ALA A 2 -39.15 -25.55 -23.93
CA ALA A 2 -39.16 -24.24 -24.59
C ALA A 2 -37.69 -23.84 -24.85
N LYS A 3 -37.37 -23.77 -26.15
CA LYS A 3 -36.07 -23.61 -26.75
C LYS A 3 -35.80 -22.11 -26.91
N MET A 4 -34.75 -21.57 -26.27
CA MET A 4 -34.32 -20.18 -26.48
C MET A 4 -33.26 -20.10 -27.59
N PRO A 5 -33.33 -19.08 -28.49
CA PRO A 5 -32.46 -18.95 -29.63
C PRO A 5 -31.13 -18.25 -29.27
N GLY A 6 -30.05 -18.77 -29.87
CA GLY A 6 -28.71 -18.24 -29.71
C GLY A 6 -28.49 -16.89 -30.38
N ARG A 7 -27.88 -15.93 -29.66
CA ARG A 7 -27.35 -14.69 -30.21
C ARG A 7 -25.91 -14.89 -30.68
N LYS A 8 -25.73 -14.80 -31.99
CA LYS A 8 -24.42 -14.75 -32.63
C LYS A 8 -23.82 -13.36 -32.44
N PHE A 9 -22.69 -13.25 -31.72
CA PHE A 9 -21.86 -12.07 -31.70
C PHE A 9 -21.08 -11.94 -33.01
N ARG A 10 -21.35 -10.90 -33.80
CA ARG A 10 -20.56 -10.51 -34.97
C ARG A 10 -19.40 -9.63 -34.50
N ILE A 11 -18.18 -10.06 -34.73
CA ILE A 11 -16.96 -9.29 -34.60
C ILE A 11 -16.80 -8.45 -35.87
N ALA A 12 -16.80 -7.13 -35.74
CA ALA A 12 -16.51 -6.20 -36.84
C ALA A 12 -14.98 -6.01 -36.96
N PRO A 13 -14.41 -5.99 -38.18
CA PRO A 13 -12.98 -5.72 -38.36
C PRO A 13 -12.69 -4.23 -38.35
N CYS A 14 -11.71 -3.83 -37.53
CA CYS A 14 -11.12 -2.48 -37.60
C CYS A 14 -10.41 -2.27 -38.94
N ARG A 15 -10.94 -1.37 -39.76
CA ARG A 15 -10.25 -0.80 -40.93
C ARG A 15 -9.32 0.30 -40.45
N ALA A 16 -8.01 0.09 -40.54
CA ALA A 16 -7.02 1.15 -40.49
C ALA A 16 -7.05 1.93 -41.81
N LEU A 17 -7.40 3.19 -41.76
CA LEU A 17 -7.28 4.15 -42.88
C LEU A 17 -5.90 4.78 -42.83
N ALA A 18 -5.03 4.32 -43.72
CA ALA A 18 -3.80 5.00 -44.09
C ALA A 18 -4.15 6.19 -45.04
N TYR A 19 -3.95 7.40 -44.56
CA TYR A 19 -3.94 8.60 -45.43
C TYR A 19 -2.50 8.82 -45.90
N LEU A 20 -2.20 8.35 -47.10
CA LEU A 20 -1.06 8.80 -47.91
C LEU A 20 -1.49 10.02 -48.70
N ASN A 21 -0.85 11.14 -48.47
CA ASN A 21 -1.03 12.38 -49.22
C ASN A 21 0.06 12.46 -50.33
N PRO A 22 -0.27 12.34 -51.63
CA PRO A 22 0.68 12.45 -52.70
C PRO A 22 0.62 13.89 -53.30
N SER A 23 1.41 14.79 -52.79
CA SER A 23 1.74 16.03 -53.48
C SER A 23 3.10 16.57 -53.05
N PHE A 24 4.16 15.90 -53.52
CA PHE A 24 5.47 16.53 -53.63
C PHE A 24 5.75 16.72 -55.12
N SER A 25 5.63 17.98 -55.50
CA SER A 25 5.78 18.54 -56.82
C SER A 25 7.20 18.31 -57.41
N GLU A 26 7.24 17.85 -58.67
CA GLU A 26 8.46 17.65 -59.50
C GLU A 26 9.27 18.94 -59.77
N ALA A 27 8.92 20.05 -59.11
CA ALA A 27 9.61 21.33 -59.34
C ALA A 27 10.99 21.47 -58.62
N ALA A 28 11.38 20.49 -57.75
CA ALA A 28 12.63 20.58 -57.00
C ALA A 28 13.86 19.93 -57.68
N LEU A 29 13.69 19.26 -58.81
CA LEU A 29 14.80 18.56 -59.48
C LEU A 29 15.41 19.33 -60.69
N GLN A 30 14.86 20.47 -61.09
CA GLN A 30 15.39 21.28 -62.23
C GLN A 30 16.26 22.46 -61.84
N SER A 31 16.51 22.72 -60.55
CA SER A 31 17.32 23.85 -60.07
C SER A 31 18.83 23.52 -59.82
N ILE A 32 19.29 22.31 -60.11
CA ILE A 32 20.68 21.90 -59.82
C ILE A 32 21.60 21.86 -61.08
N ALA A 33 21.04 22.13 -62.26
CA ALA A 33 21.80 21.95 -63.52
C ALA A 33 22.52 23.19 -64.08
N ASP A 34 22.31 24.40 -63.56
CA ASP A 34 22.83 25.65 -64.19
C ASP A 34 23.58 26.55 -63.18
N GLN A 35 24.66 26.06 -62.63
CA GLN A 35 25.73 26.92 -62.08
C GLN A 35 27.11 26.33 -62.29
N LYS A 36 27.51 26.32 -63.53
CA LYS A 36 28.94 26.23 -63.92
C LYS A 36 29.36 27.64 -64.28
N THR A 37 30.21 28.28 -63.46
CA THR A 37 31.37 29.08 -63.82
C THR A 37 31.81 30.01 -62.69
N SER A 38 33.11 30.15 -62.64
CA SER A 38 33.97 31.13 -61.96
C SER A 38 34.33 30.88 -60.49
N ASN A 39 35.42 30.15 -60.34
CA ASN A 39 36.27 30.17 -59.17
C ASN A 39 37.14 31.42 -59.13
N PRO A 40 37.24 32.09 -57.98
CA PRO A 40 38.52 32.61 -57.52
C PRO A 40 38.99 31.80 -56.31
N LEU A 41 40.22 31.36 -56.41
CA LEU A 41 41.00 30.70 -55.38
C LEU A 41 41.01 31.53 -54.09
N HIS A 42 40.10 31.31 -53.20
CA HIS A 42 40.20 31.73 -51.80
C HIS A 42 41.03 30.69 -51.08
N HIS A 43 42.27 31.04 -50.74
CA HIS A 43 43.05 30.34 -49.72
C HIS A 43 42.28 30.39 -48.41
N THR A 44 41.46 29.37 -48.16
CA THR A 44 40.87 29.14 -46.84
C THR A 44 41.95 28.61 -45.93
N VAL A 45 42.47 29.49 -45.07
CA VAL A 45 43.34 29.14 -43.97
C VAL A 45 42.52 28.18 -43.10
N MET A 46 42.82 26.90 -43.20
CA MET A 46 42.28 25.89 -42.27
C MET A 46 42.79 26.23 -40.87
N LYS A 47 41.92 26.85 -40.05
CA LYS A 47 42.15 27.01 -38.65
C LYS A 47 42.16 25.59 -38.07
N SER A 48 43.34 25.10 -37.72
CA SER A 48 43.51 23.82 -37.06
C SER A 48 42.69 23.83 -35.77
N LEU A 49 41.55 23.13 -35.75
CA LEU A 49 40.80 22.82 -34.54
C LEU A 49 41.74 21.92 -33.72
N SER A 50 42.39 22.51 -32.73
CA SER A 50 43.11 21.78 -31.70
C SER A 50 42.09 20.94 -30.93
N PHE A 51 41.93 19.69 -31.31
CA PHE A 51 41.23 18.72 -30.49
C PHE A 51 42.02 18.57 -29.20
N ARG A 52 41.50 19.16 -28.10
CA ARG A 52 42.01 18.85 -26.78
C ARG A 52 41.83 17.34 -26.61
N GLN A 53 42.92 16.61 -26.56
CA GLN A 53 42.87 15.18 -26.25
C GLN A 53 42.18 15.01 -24.90
N PRO A 54 41.12 14.17 -24.80
CA PRO A 54 40.51 13.85 -23.52
C PRO A 54 41.61 13.23 -22.64
N ARG A 55 41.85 13.82 -21.48
CA ARG A 55 42.73 13.26 -20.48
C ARG A 55 42.19 11.88 -20.12
N GLY A 56 42.93 10.85 -20.40
CA GLY A 56 42.58 9.49 -20.01
C GLY A 56 42.49 9.40 -18.48
N PHE A 57 41.48 8.71 -18.00
CA PHE A 57 41.30 8.43 -16.58
C PHE A 57 42.41 7.50 -16.08
N THR A 58 43.04 7.84 -14.98
CA THR A 58 44.07 6.97 -14.41
C THR A 58 43.45 5.82 -13.67
N LEU A 59 44.06 4.65 -13.65
CA LEU A 59 43.61 3.47 -12.93
C LEU A 59 43.46 3.78 -11.42
N VAL A 60 44.33 4.63 -10.89
CA VAL A 60 44.32 5.06 -9.48
C VAL A 60 43.08 5.92 -9.17
N GLU A 61 42.72 6.87 -10.06
CA GLU A 61 41.50 7.68 -9.87
C GLU A 61 40.24 6.82 -9.81
N LEU A 62 40.15 5.81 -10.70
CA LEU A 62 39.03 4.88 -10.68
C LEU A 62 39.01 4.07 -9.38
N LEU A 63 40.15 3.58 -8.92
CA LEU A 63 40.26 2.79 -7.69
C LEU A 63 39.82 3.58 -6.45
N VAL A 64 40.27 4.84 -6.36
CA VAL A 64 39.89 5.73 -5.25
C VAL A 64 38.37 5.99 -5.24
N VAL A 65 37.78 6.25 -6.41
CA VAL A 65 36.32 6.49 -6.51
C VAL A 65 35.53 5.26 -6.08
N ILE A 66 35.88 4.06 -6.56
CA ILE A 66 35.14 2.84 -6.14
C ILE A 66 35.34 2.55 -4.65
N ALA A 67 36.52 2.84 -4.08
CA ALA A 67 36.74 2.68 -2.64
C ALA A 67 35.83 3.60 -1.83
N ILE A 68 35.71 4.87 -2.20
CA ILE A 68 34.84 5.84 -1.53
C ILE A 68 33.37 5.42 -1.67
N VAL A 69 32.94 5.03 -2.89
CA VAL A 69 31.56 4.57 -3.12
C VAL A 69 31.24 3.32 -2.30
N ALA A 70 32.17 2.38 -2.19
CA ALA A 70 31.98 1.18 -1.38
C ALA A 70 31.79 1.51 0.11
N VAL A 71 32.58 2.44 0.67
CA VAL A 71 32.44 2.88 2.07
C VAL A 71 31.08 3.57 2.28
N LEU A 72 30.69 4.49 1.38
CA LEU A 72 29.42 5.19 1.48
C LEU A 72 28.22 4.24 1.33
N ALA A 73 28.30 3.27 0.43
CA ALA A 73 27.25 2.27 0.23
C ALA A 73 27.02 1.43 1.49
N THR A 74 28.08 0.94 2.14
CA THR A 74 27.95 0.12 3.36
C THR A 74 27.32 0.91 4.51
N ALA A 75 27.68 2.18 4.70
CA ALA A 75 27.08 3.05 5.71
C ALA A 75 25.58 3.33 5.43
N GLY A 76 25.18 3.44 4.16
CA GLY A 76 23.80 3.72 3.75
C GLY A 76 22.83 2.55 3.97
N PHE A 77 23.28 1.31 3.81
CA PHE A 77 22.39 0.13 3.92
C PHE A 77 21.76 -0.05 5.30
N GLY A 78 22.52 0.18 6.37
CA GLY A 78 22.01 0.05 7.76
C GLY A 78 20.93 1.09 8.06
N ALA A 79 21.14 2.33 7.65
CA ALA A 79 20.19 3.41 7.85
C ALA A 79 18.89 3.22 7.06
N ALA A 80 18.98 2.71 5.82
CA ALA A 80 17.83 2.45 4.97
C ALA A 80 16.89 1.40 5.59
N ASN A 81 17.42 0.28 6.09
CA ASN A 81 16.62 -0.75 6.73
C ASN A 81 15.89 -0.23 7.98
N ALA A 82 16.57 0.55 8.82
CA ALA A 82 15.94 1.16 9.99
C ALA A 82 14.81 2.13 9.60
N ALA A 83 15.00 2.93 8.55
CA ALA A 83 13.99 3.83 8.04
C ALA A 83 12.76 3.09 7.52
N ILE A 84 12.94 1.98 6.77
CA ILE A 84 11.85 1.14 6.26
C ILE A 84 11.03 0.55 7.42
N GLN A 85 11.68 0.02 8.46
CA GLN A 85 10.97 -0.53 9.62
C GLN A 85 10.17 0.54 10.38
N ARG A 86 10.73 1.73 10.55
CA ARG A 86 9.99 2.86 11.14
C ARG A 86 8.79 3.27 10.29
N ALA A 87 8.95 3.34 8.96
CA ALA A 87 7.86 3.66 8.05
C ALA A 87 6.73 2.62 8.13
N ARG A 88 7.06 1.32 8.16
CA ARG A 88 6.07 0.24 8.35
C ARG A 88 5.33 0.38 9.67
N LYS A 89 6.03 0.66 10.77
CA LYS A 89 5.42 0.87 12.08
C LYS A 89 4.46 2.05 12.07
N THR A 90 4.85 3.17 11.47
CA THR A 90 3.99 4.37 11.34
C THR A 90 2.75 4.06 10.49
N THR A 91 2.90 3.34 9.39
CA THR A 91 1.78 2.92 8.54
C THR A 91 0.81 2.00 9.32
N SER A 92 1.35 1.03 10.06
CA SER A 92 0.52 0.14 10.88
C SER A 92 -0.21 0.91 11.98
N LEU A 93 0.45 1.87 12.63
CA LEU A 93 -0.19 2.72 13.65
C LEU A 93 -1.31 3.56 13.05
N ALA A 94 -1.11 4.13 11.86
CA ALA A 94 -2.15 4.89 11.18
C ALA A 94 -3.40 4.05 10.88
N VAL A 95 -3.22 2.81 10.43
CA VAL A 95 -4.33 1.87 10.20
C VAL A 95 -5.01 1.47 11.51
N ALA A 96 -4.25 1.19 12.57
CA ALA A 96 -4.79 0.87 13.89
C ALA A 96 -5.63 2.03 14.46
N THR A 97 -5.16 3.26 14.32
CA THR A 97 -5.89 4.47 14.74
C THR A 97 -7.15 4.70 13.88
N ALA A 98 -7.06 4.46 12.57
CA ALA A 98 -8.23 4.54 11.69
C ALA A 98 -9.30 3.50 12.07
N LEU A 99 -8.87 2.29 12.43
CA LEU A 99 -9.76 1.23 12.88
C LEU A 99 -10.42 1.58 14.23
N GLU A 100 -9.66 2.08 15.21
CA GLU A 100 -10.19 2.58 16.48
C GLU A 100 -11.23 3.71 16.27
N SER A 101 -10.90 4.67 15.39
CA SER A 101 -11.83 5.76 15.04
C SER A 101 -13.08 5.26 14.34
N ALA A 102 -12.96 4.28 13.45
CA ALA A 102 -14.09 3.69 12.73
C ALA A 102 -15.07 3.00 13.70
N VAL A 103 -14.56 2.24 14.67
CA VAL A 103 -15.37 1.59 15.71
C VAL A 103 -16.07 2.61 16.59
N ASN A 104 -15.37 3.65 17.03
CA ASN A 104 -15.96 4.72 17.85
C ASN A 104 -17.03 5.51 17.08
N ASN A 105 -16.81 5.81 15.81
CA ASN A 105 -17.78 6.51 14.98
C ASN A 105 -19.04 5.66 14.75
N PHE A 106 -18.87 4.36 14.50
CA PHE A 106 -19.99 3.43 14.40
C PHE A 106 -20.80 3.38 15.70
N GLN A 107 -20.11 3.25 16.83
CA GLN A 107 -20.75 3.22 18.15
C GLN A 107 -21.49 4.53 18.47
N ASN A 108 -20.95 5.69 18.06
CA ASN A 108 -21.62 6.99 18.22
C ASN A 108 -22.91 7.08 17.38
N ASP A 109 -22.92 6.50 16.18
CA ASP A 109 -24.07 6.59 15.25
C ASP A 109 -25.17 5.56 15.55
N TYR A 110 -24.81 4.37 16.02
CA TYR A 110 -25.73 3.26 16.26
C TYR A 110 -25.97 2.97 17.76
N GLY A 111 -25.15 3.50 18.65
CA GLY A 111 -25.22 3.23 20.09
C GLY A 111 -24.71 1.84 20.49
N THR A 112 -24.23 1.04 19.52
CA THR A 112 -23.73 -0.32 19.71
C THR A 112 -22.40 -0.51 19.01
N TYR A 113 -21.63 -1.53 19.40
CA TYR A 113 -20.41 -1.88 18.70
C TYR A 113 -20.68 -2.68 17.42
N PRO A 114 -19.80 -2.62 16.41
CA PRO A 114 -19.94 -3.34 15.15
C PRO A 114 -19.61 -4.84 15.32
N ILE A 115 -20.41 -5.54 16.13
CA ILE A 115 -20.24 -6.96 16.43
C ILE A 115 -21.35 -7.73 15.70
N PRO A 116 -21.01 -8.78 14.92
CA PRO A 116 -22.00 -9.60 14.23
C PRO A 116 -22.99 -10.24 15.22
N SER A 117 -24.27 -10.10 14.96
CA SER A 117 -25.31 -10.70 15.81
C SER A 117 -25.23 -12.23 15.86
N ALA A 118 -24.79 -12.85 14.77
CA ALA A 118 -24.65 -14.32 14.67
C ALA A 118 -23.44 -14.88 15.44
N GLY A 119 -22.46 -14.02 15.76
CA GLY A 119 -21.22 -14.39 16.46
C GLY A 119 -21.16 -13.93 17.90
N ASN A 120 -22.27 -13.45 18.43
CA ASN A 120 -22.31 -12.84 19.74
C ASN A 120 -22.10 -13.88 20.86
N THR A 121 -20.90 -14.39 20.99
CA THR A 121 -20.38 -15.05 22.19
C THR A 121 -20.11 -14.04 23.33
N ALA A 122 -20.67 -12.83 23.23
CA ALA A 122 -20.70 -11.83 24.29
C ALA A 122 -21.52 -12.27 25.53
N GLY A 123 -21.95 -13.54 25.57
CA GLY A 123 -22.62 -14.14 26.69
C GLY A 123 -21.77 -14.68 27.83
N SER A 124 -20.44 -14.53 27.73
CA SER A 124 -19.52 -15.09 28.73
C SER A 124 -18.99 -14.03 29.69
N GLY A 125 -19.85 -13.16 30.25
CA GLY A 125 -19.49 -12.36 31.44
C GLY A 125 -18.27 -11.43 31.35
N ASP A 126 -17.49 -11.49 30.27
CA ASP A 126 -16.34 -10.64 30.04
C ASP A 126 -16.79 -9.29 29.46
N ALA A 127 -16.45 -8.23 30.18
CA ALA A 127 -16.74 -6.84 29.81
C ALA A 127 -16.05 -6.42 28.50
N THR A 128 -15.06 -7.15 28.05
CA THR A 128 -14.25 -6.83 26.85
C THR A 128 -14.29 -7.98 25.84
N THR A 129 -14.65 -7.67 24.61
CA THR A 129 -14.53 -8.58 23.45
C THR A 129 -13.32 -8.21 22.62
N VAL A 130 -12.55 -9.20 22.18
CA VAL A 130 -11.39 -9.02 21.30
C VAL A 130 -11.64 -9.71 19.98
N LEU A 131 -11.68 -8.93 18.90
CA LEU A 131 -11.82 -9.40 17.53
C LEU A 131 -10.48 -9.36 16.78
N ARG A 132 -10.32 -10.26 15.82
CA ARG A 132 -9.15 -10.31 14.93
C ARG A 132 -9.57 -10.03 13.50
N THR A 133 -8.89 -9.13 12.86
CA THR A 133 -9.23 -8.68 11.50
C THR A 133 -8.98 -9.72 10.39
N ASP A 134 -8.37 -10.86 10.67
CA ASP A 134 -8.15 -11.97 9.73
C ASP A 134 -9.13 -13.16 9.94
N ARG A 135 -9.92 -13.13 11.00
CA ARG A 135 -10.90 -14.17 11.33
C ARG A 135 -12.29 -13.63 11.38
N ASP A 136 -12.46 -12.51 12.09
CA ASP A 136 -13.76 -11.87 12.31
C ASP A 136 -14.04 -10.87 11.16
N VAL A 137 -14.09 -11.40 9.93
CA VAL A 137 -14.20 -10.58 8.71
C VAL A 137 -15.53 -9.83 8.62
N GLU A 138 -16.59 -10.37 9.20
CA GLU A 138 -17.91 -9.74 9.24
C GLU A 138 -17.88 -8.40 10.00
N PHE A 139 -17.06 -8.29 11.04
CA PHE A 139 -16.77 -7.03 11.71
C PHE A 139 -16.24 -5.96 10.73
N LEU A 140 -15.34 -6.34 9.82
CA LEU A 140 -14.82 -5.43 8.79
C LEU A 140 -15.91 -5.08 7.77
N GLU A 141 -16.76 -6.03 7.39
CA GLU A 141 -17.87 -5.81 6.45
C GLU A 141 -18.89 -4.81 7.01
N ILE A 142 -19.16 -4.86 8.31
CA ILE A 142 -19.98 -3.86 9.01
C ILE A 142 -19.36 -2.47 8.89
N LEU A 143 -18.08 -2.33 9.21
CA LEU A 143 -17.36 -1.04 9.15
C LEU A 143 -17.18 -0.49 7.74
N LEU A 144 -17.20 -1.37 6.73
CA LEU A 144 -17.10 -0.99 5.31
C LEU A 144 -18.48 -0.65 4.69
N GLY A 145 -19.58 -0.84 5.43
CA GLY A 145 -20.93 -0.64 4.92
C GLY A 145 -21.41 -1.74 3.99
N MET A 146 -20.78 -2.92 4.01
CA MET A 146 -21.13 -4.07 3.18
C MET A 146 -22.21 -4.96 3.84
N ASN A 147 -22.23 -5.02 5.16
CA ASN A 147 -23.25 -5.74 5.93
C ASN A 147 -24.43 -4.80 6.21
N THR A 148 -25.50 -4.93 5.44
CA THR A 148 -26.72 -4.08 5.56
C THR A 148 -27.61 -4.45 6.73
N THR A 149 -27.41 -5.58 7.38
CA THR A 149 -28.16 -6.01 8.56
C THR A 149 -27.73 -5.19 9.78
N GLU A 150 -26.42 -5.12 10.01
CA GLU A 150 -25.84 -4.41 11.16
C GLU A 150 -25.55 -2.93 10.86
N ASN A 151 -25.35 -2.60 9.59
CA ASN A 151 -25.16 -1.24 9.10
C ASN A 151 -26.20 -0.89 8.02
N PRO A 152 -27.48 -0.68 8.41
CA PRO A 152 -28.58 -0.45 7.46
C PRO A 152 -28.41 0.82 6.61
N ARG A 153 -27.62 1.80 7.09
CA ARG A 153 -27.33 3.03 6.35
C ARG A 153 -26.27 2.82 5.27
N GLY A 154 -25.55 1.68 5.28
CA GLY A 154 -24.45 1.40 4.36
C GLY A 154 -23.29 2.40 4.48
N ILE A 155 -23.11 3.03 5.64
CA ILE A 155 -22.07 4.04 5.84
C ILE A 155 -20.72 3.34 5.97
N ARG A 156 -19.75 3.80 5.20
CA ARG A 156 -18.37 3.32 5.28
C ARG A 156 -17.60 4.10 6.35
N TYR A 157 -17.40 3.50 7.52
CA TYR A 157 -16.64 4.08 8.62
C TYR A 157 -15.14 3.85 8.48
N LEU A 158 -14.74 2.71 7.92
CA LEU A 158 -13.34 2.36 7.75
C LEU A 158 -12.86 2.69 6.33
N ASN A 159 -11.90 3.61 6.24
CA ASN A 159 -11.25 3.97 4.99
C ASN A 159 -9.76 3.62 5.06
N VAL A 160 -9.41 2.46 4.54
CA VAL A 160 -8.03 1.94 4.46
C VAL A 160 -7.73 1.54 3.03
N LYS A 161 -6.45 1.57 2.67
CA LYS A 161 -6.02 1.14 1.34
C LYS A 161 -6.18 -0.36 1.15
N GLU A 162 -6.30 -0.78 -0.08
CA GLU A 162 -6.18 -2.19 -0.45
C GLU A 162 -4.73 -2.65 -0.25
N GLY A 163 -4.61 -3.86 0.28
CA GLY A 163 -3.33 -4.53 0.48
C GLY A 163 -3.04 -5.50 -0.65
N GLU A 164 -1.84 -6.05 -0.64
CA GLU A 164 -1.40 -7.06 -1.60
C GLU A 164 -0.73 -8.22 -0.85
N ALA A 165 -0.94 -9.45 -1.32
CA ALA A 165 -0.32 -10.66 -0.74
C ALA A 165 -0.49 -10.77 0.79
N ARG A 166 -1.68 -10.44 1.30
CA ARG A 166 -2.02 -10.42 2.74
C ARG A 166 -1.13 -9.47 3.56
N LYS A 167 -0.78 -8.30 3.00
CA LYS A 167 0.03 -7.29 3.67
C LYS A 167 -0.51 -5.90 3.42
N ASN A 168 -0.33 -5.04 4.42
CA ASN A 168 -0.39 -3.58 4.28
C ASN A 168 -1.73 -3.04 3.79
N GLY A 169 -2.85 -3.58 4.28
CA GLY A 169 -4.18 -3.08 3.98
C GLY A 169 -5.25 -4.17 3.99
N ILE A 170 -6.41 -3.82 3.46
CA ILE A 170 -7.54 -4.72 3.34
C ILE A 170 -7.40 -5.59 2.10
N ILE A 171 -7.73 -6.87 2.24
CA ILE A 171 -7.72 -7.83 1.14
C ILE A 171 -9.15 -8.29 0.88
N TYR A 172 -9.53 -8.26 -0.40
CA TYR A 172 -10.81 -8.77 -0.87
C TYR A 172 -10.63 -10.10 -1.60
N VAL A 173 -11.66 -10.93 -1.59
CA VAL A 173 -11.76 -12.17 -2.38
C VAL A 173 -12.79 -11.96 -3.49
N GLY A 174 -12.45 -12.40 -4.70
CA GLY A 174 -13.30 -12.17 -5.86
C GLY A 174 -13.33 -10.70 -6.28
N ASN A 175 -14.42 -10.28 -6.89
CA ASN A 175 -14.58 -8.90 -7.40
C ASN A 175 -15.00 -7.93 -6.28
N MET A 176 -14.21 -7.83 -5.20
CA MET A 176 -14.49 -6.98 -4.02
C MET A 176 -15.81 -7.29 -3.29
N SER A 177 -16.35 -8.49 -3.48
CA SER A 177 -17.62 -8.89 -2.88
C SER A 177 -17.48 -9.37 -1.44
N ASN A 178 -16.32 -9.90 -1.07
CA ASN A 178 -16.07 -10.47 0.25
C ASN A 178 -14.73 -9.98 0.79
N VAL A 179 -14.67 -9.68 2.07
CA VAL A 179 -13.44 -9.31 2.76
C VAL A 179 -12.70 -10.58 3.20
N GLN A 180 -11.42 -10.67 2.92
CA GLN A 180 -10.56 -11.71 3.46
C GLN A 180 -9.97 -11.32 4.82
N GLY A 181 -9.73 -10.05 5.03
CA GLY A 181 -9.18 -9.50 6.26
C GLY A 181 -8.44 -8.19 6.05
N LEU A 182 -8.02 -7.60 7.16
CA LEU A 182 -7.17 -6.41 7.20
C LEU A 182 -5.83 -6.79 7.82
N PHE A 183 -4.74 -6.50 7.10
CA PHE A 183 -3.39 -6.94 7.45
C PHE A 183 -2.43 -5.77 7.60
N ASP A 184 -1.52 -5.92 8.54
CA ASP A 184 -0.44 -4.99 8.79
C ASP A 184 0.67 -5.07 7.71
N PRO A 185 1.69 -4.19 7.73
CA PRO A 185 2.79 -4.22 6.75
C PRO A 185 3.66 -5.48 6.77
N TRP A 186 3.57 -6.30 7.80
CA TRP A 186 4.30 -7.56 7.93
C TRP A 186 3.45 -8.79 7.58
N GLY A 187 2.12 -8.63 7.50
CA GLY A 187 1.15 -9.68 7.16
C GLY A 187 0.43 -10.24 8.39
N GLY A 188 0.60 -9.62 9.54
CA GLY A 188 -0.14 -9.90 10.76
C GLY A 188 -1.55 -9.30 10.73
N ALA A 189 -2.43 -9.80 11.60
CA ALA A 189 -3.75 -9.22 11.82
C ALA A 189 -3.70 -8.08 12.83
N TYR A 190 -4.69 -7.20 12.78
CA TYR A 190 -4.99 -6.30 13.88
C TYR A 190 -5.93 -6.97 14.88
N PHE A 191 -5.77 -6.63 16.14
CA PHE A 191 -6.63 -7.02 17.24
C PHE A 191 -7.39 -5.78 17.71
N VAL A 192 -8.68 -5.94 17.92
CA VAL A 192 -9.57 -4.88 18.35
C VAL A 192 -10.28 -5.32 19.62
N ALA A 193 -9.94 -4.72 20.74
CA ALA A 193 -10.64 -4.90 22.01
C ALA A 193 -11.69 -3.82 22.17
N MET A 194 -12.91 -4.21 22.49
CA MET A 194 -14.05 -3.32 22.71
C MET A 194 -14.68 -3.60 24.08
N ASN A 195 -14.92 -2.53 24.81
CA ASN A 195 -15.60 -2.59 26.11
C ASN A 195 -17.11 -2.59 25.92
N LEU A 196 -17.76 -3.73 26.12
CA LEU A 196 -19.21 -3.87 25.92
C LEU A 196 -20.01 -3.23 27.05
N ASN A 197 -19.43 -3.07 28.23
CA ASN A 197 -20.13 -2.49 29.41
C ASN A 197 -20.10 -0.95 29.40
N MET A 198 -19.32 -0.32 28.51
CA MET A 198 -19.18 1.14 28.43
C MET A 198 -18.78 1.80 29.77
N ASP A 199 -17.96 1.09 30.58
CA ASP A 199 -17.47 1.57 31.88
C ASP A 199 -16.10 2.26 31.78
N ASP A 200 -15.68 2.65 30.54
CA ASP A 200 -14.40 3.27 30.21
C ASP A 200 -13.17 2.43 30.61
N LYS A 201 -13.33 1.10 30.57
CA LYS A 201 -12.25 0.17 30.87
C LYS A 201 -12.16 -0.91 29.81
N VAL A 202 -11.04 -0.97 29.11
CA VAL A 202 -10.75 -2.05 28.15
C VAL A 202 -9.71 -2.97 28.72
N GLU A 203 -10.00 -4.25 28.78
CA GLU A 203 -9.04 -5.26 29.12
C GLU A 203 -8.27 -5.70 27.87
N VAL A 204 -6.97 -5.56 27.88
CA VAL A 204 -6.07 -6.06 26.85
C VAL A 204 -5.15 -7.11 27.47
N SER A 205 -4.98 -8.22 26.77
CA SER A 205 -4.09 -9.30 27.19
C SER A 205 -2.85 -9.32 26.29
N PRO A 206 -1.84 -8.47 26.52
CA PRO A 206 -0.58 -8.61 25.85
C PRO A 206 0.06 -9.93 26.34
N THR A 207 0.45 -10.78 25.40
CA THR A 207 1.19 -11.99 25.76
C THR A 207 2.53 -11.58 26.36
N ALA A 208 2.75 -11.89 27.62
CA ALA A 208 4.01 -11.56 28.27
C ALA A 208 5.13 -12.47 27.77
N VAL A 209 6.34 -11.96 27.80
CA VAL A 209 7.58 -12.74 27.67
C VAL A 209 7.54 -13.90 28.68
N GLY A 210 7.60 -15.14 28.17
CA GLY A 210 7.55 -16.34 29.01
C GLY A 210 6.19 -17.04 29.10
N GLY A 211 5.20 -16.66 28.24
CA GLY A 211 3.94 -17.40 28.11
C GLY A 211 2.88 -17.09 29.17
N GLN A 212 3.15 -16.20 30.12
CA GLN A 212 2.14 -15.69 31.03
C GLN A 212 1.36 -14.55 30.38
N GLN A 213 0.06 -14.72 30.22
CA GLN A 213 -0.84 -13.64 29.80
C GLN A 213 -1.01 -12.65 30.96
N SER A 214 -0.41 -11.48 30.87
CA SER A 214 -0.70 -10.41 31.83
C SER A 214 -1.87 -9.58 31.30
N LYS A 215 -2.99 -9.69 31.97
CA LYS A 215 -4.13 -8.81 31.73
C LYS A 215 -3.78 -7.37 32.14
N ARG A 216 -3.97 -6.43 31.22
CA ARG A 216 -3.82 -5.00 31.50
C ARG A 216 -5.13 -4.29 31.26
N ILE A 217 -5.58 -3.55 32.27
CA ILE A 217 -6.76 -2.70 32.14
C ILE A 217 -6.33 -1.31 31.69
N LEU A 218 -6.90 -0.84 30.59
CA LEU A 218 -6.74 0.51 30.08
C LEU A 218 -7.94 1.33 30.55
N ASN A 219 -7.71 2.30 31.41
CA ASN A 219 -8.76 3.20 31.91
C ASN A 219 -8.96 4.39 30.96
N GLY A 220 -10.19 4.93 30.88
CA GLY A 220 -10.56 6.06 30.06
C GLY A 220 -10.62 5.75 28.57
N ARG A 221 -10.89 4.47 28.22
CA ARG A 221 -11.03 4.00 26.84
C ARG A 221 -12.08 2.91 26.75
N ASN A 222 -12.78 2.92 25.62
CA ASN A 222 -13.75 1.88 25.29
C ASN A 222 -13.28 0.99 24.13
N VAL A 223 -12.29 1.41 23.38
CA VAL A 223 -11.70 0.66 22.27
C VAL A 223 -10.19 0.71 22.35
N ALA A 224 -9.52 -0.40 22.05
CA ALA A 224 -8.06 -0.49 21.92
C ALA A 224 -7.71 -1.38 20.74
N VAL A 225 -6.77 -0.92 19.90
CA VAL A 225 -6.34 -1.65 18.71
C VAL A 225 -4.84 -1.86 18.73
N TRP A 226 -4.39 -3.06 18.37
CA TRP A 226 -2.96 -3.36 18.26
C TRP A 226 -2.65 -4.35 17.14
N SER A 227 -1.38 -4.39 16.76
CA SER A 227 -0.77 -5.40 15.91
C SER A 227 0.49 -5.92 16.59
N ASN A 228 0.79 -7.18 16.39
CA ASN A 228 1.96 -7.86 16.98
C ASN A 228 3.28 -7.51 16.27
N GLY A 229 3.26 -6.61 15.29
CA GLY A 229 4.47 -6.13 14.63
C GLY A 229 5.18 -7.16 13.75
N ALA A 230 6.50 -7.02 13.68
CA ALA A 230 7.32 -7.78 12.74
C ALA A 230 7.56 -9.23 13.19
N ASP A 231 7.60 -9.50 14.48
CA ASP A 231 7.83 -10.85 15.01
C ASP A 231 6.53 -11.68 15.10
N GLY A 232 5.36 -11.04 14.95
CA GLY A 232 4.06 -11.68 15.01
C GLY A 232 3.63 -12.12 16.42
N VAL A 233 4.38 -11.74 17.44
CA VAL A 233 4.14 -12.15 18.83
C VAL A 233 3.89 -10.91 19.70
N ASN A 234 2.71 -10.86 20.31
CA ASN A 234 2.37 -9.75 21.20
C ASN A 234 3.26 -9.76 22.45
N GLY A 235 4.01 -8.69 22.65
CA GLY A 235 4.95 -8.56 23.76
C GLY A 235 6.11 -9.56 23.75
N GLY A 236 6.27 -10.32 22.65
CA GLY A 236 7.36 -11.28 22.47
C GLY A 236 8.73 -10.63 22.33
N GLY A 237 9.73 -11.40 21.91
CA GLY A 237 11.17 -11.08 21.87
C GLY A 237 11.63 -9.65 21.56
N LYS A 238 10.77 -8.84 20.93
CA LYS A 238 11.00 -7.41 20.66
C LYS A 238 9.71 -6.60 20.89
N PRO A 239 9.33 -6.32 22.15
CA PRO A 239 8.11 -5.55 22.43
C PRO A 239 8.10 -4.15 21.84
N THR A 240 9.22 -3.70 21.28
CA THR A 240 9.37 -2.40 20.62
C THR A 240 8.82 -2.39 19.20
N ASP A 241 8.55 -3.53 18.56
CA ASP A 241 7.98 -3.62 17.23
C ASP A 241 6.45 -3.70 17.23
N ASP A 242 5.85 -4.06 18.37
CA ASP A 242 4.39 -3.97 18.55
C ASP A 242 3.87 -2.56 18.21
N VAL A 243 2.70 -2.55 17.60
CA VAL A 243 1.96 -1.33 17.31
C VAL A 243 0.72 -1.30 18.19
N LYS A 244 0.55 -0.23 18.96
CA LYS A 244 -0.54 -0.07 19.92
C LYS A 244 -1.12 1.34 19.81
N THR A 245 -2.45 1.47 19.92
CA THR A 245 -3.10 2.80 19.93
C THR A 245 -3.06 3.49 21.30
N TRP A 246 -2.52 2.81 22.31
CA TRP A 246 -2.32 3.35 23.66
C TRP A 246 -0.83 3.41 24.04
N ARG A 247 -0.52 4.14 25.08
CA ARG A 247 0.83 4.27 25.67
C ARG A 247 0.99 3.39 26.92
#